data_37f1e74980e9a81650029cb7392c267e
#
_entry.id   37f1e74980e9a81650029cb7392c267e
#
_cell.length_a   1.000
_cell.length_b   1.000
_cell.length_c   1.000
_cell.angle_alpha   90.00
_cell.angle_beta   90.00
_cell.angle_gamma   90.00
#
_symmetry.space_group_name_H-M   'P 1'
#
loop_
_entity.id
_entity.type
_entity.pdbx_description
1 polymer ?
#
loop_
_entity_poly.entity_id
_entity_poly.type
_entity_poly.pdbx_seq_one_letter_code
_entity_poly.pdbx_strand_id
1 'polypeptide(L)'
;TDVSVSAFALKVLRATRDPDVLQLGVAVPHSSLLPTRVLNGILARIARRDAGRGVSYDFPPGSPELRRQIARRALDAGCTLSPDDIVTTSGCQEALSLCLRAVTRPGDTVAIESPAFYGTLQTIEQMGLKAIEIPTCPRKGVSIEALKLALDRWKIKACLIVPNFSNPTGALMSDDNKRRLVQLCESRKVPLIEDDIYGELQHAGQRPLPAKA
;
A
#
# COMPACT_ATOMS: atom_id res chain seq x y z
N THR A 1 -0.24 21.16 2.42
CA THR A 1 0.51 21.37 3.66
C THR A 1 1.81 20.61 3.56
N ASP A 2 2.89 21.18 4.08
CA ASP A 2 4.16 20.49 4.21
C ASP A 2 4.01 19.41 5.30
N VAL A 3 4.61 18.25 5.07
CA VAL A 3 4.49 17.09 5.97
C VAL A 3 5.73 17.02 6.86
N SER A 4 5.56 16.87 8.15
CA SER A 4 6.64 16.70 9.13
C SER A 4 6.22 15.72 10.21
N VAL A 5 6.33 14.43 9.92
CA VAL A 5 5.87 13.33 10.79
C VAL A 5 6.97 12.36 11.21
N SER A 6 8.13 12.36 10.52
CA SER A 6 9.16 11.34 10.72
C SER A 6 9.68 11.25 12.14
N ALA A 7 9.92 12.41 12.79
CA ALA A 7 10.40 12.44 14.18
C ALA A 7 9.36 11.89 15.16
N PHE A 8 8.08 12.22 14.96
CA PHE A 8 6.98 11.73 15.78
C PHE A 8 6.77 10.21 15.61
N ALA A 9 6.75 9.74 14.36
CA ALA A 9 6.62 8.31 14.05
C ALA A 9 7.76 7.49 14.70
N LEU A 10 9.00 7.96 14.64
CA LEU A 10 10.13 7.30 15.30
C LEU A 10 9.97 7.26 16.82
N LYS A 11 9.44 8.32 17.44
CA LYS A 11 9.16 8.33 18.90
C LYS A 11 8.11 7.29 19.27
N VAL A 12 7.03 7.19 18.50
CA VAL A 12 5.99 6.16 18.71
C VAL A 12 6.57 4.76 18.52
N LEU A 13 7.33 4.50 17.46
CA LEU A 13 7.97 3.20 17.21
C LEU A 13 8.97 2.80 18.32
N ARG A 14 9.68 3.76 18.91
CA ARG A 14 10.57 3.47 20.05
C ARG A 14 9.79 3.04 21.29
N ALA A 15 8.64 3.66 21.55
CA ALA A 15 7.78 3.29 22.68
C ALA A 15 7.24 1.85 22.55
N THR A 16 7.13 1.30 21.34
CA THR A 16 6.68 -0.10 21.14
C THR A 16 7.71 -1.15 21.60
N ARG A 17 8.93 -0.75 21.91
CA ARG A 17 9.98 -1.63 22.43
C ARG A 17 10.06 -1.66 23.94
N ASP A 18 9.29 -0.81 24.61
CA ASP A 18 9.26 -0.75 26.07
C ASP A 18 8.46 -1.95 26.60
N PRO A 19 9.07 -2.86 27.40
CA PRO A 19 8.40 -4.04 27.93
C PRO A 19 7.30 -3.71 28.95
N ASP A 20 7.34 -2.52 29.54
CA ASP A 20 6.36 -2.07 30.53
C ASP A 20 5.12 -1.43 29.89
N VAL A 21 5.13 -1.27 28.56
CA VAL A 21 4.01 -0.71 27.79
C VAL A 21 3.20 -1.81 27.12
N LEU A 22 1.90 -1.88 27.42
CA LEU A 22 0.99 -2.77 26.71
C LEU A 22 0.82 -2.31 25.25
N GLN A 23 1.28 -3.15 24.32
CA GLN A 23 1.36 -2.83 22.89
C GLN A 23 -0.01 -2.94 22.20
N LEU A 24 -0.85 -1.91 22.32
CA LEU A 24 -2.15 -1.81 21.62
C LEU A 24 -2.09 -0.95 20.35
N GLY A 25 -0.98 -0.23 20.13
CA GLY A 25 -0.84 0.72 19.01
C GLY A 25 -0.19 0.13 17.76
N VAL A 26 0.35 -1.07 17.82
CA VAL A 26 1.01 -1.72 16.69
C VAL A 26 0.16 -2.88 16.21
N ALA A 27 -0.37 -2.76 14.99
CA ALA A 27 -1.20 -3.81 14.37
C ALA A 27 -0.34 -4.96 13.82
N VAL A 28 0.35 -5.67 14.72
CA VAL A 28 1.15 -6.85 14.37
C VAL A 28 0.44 -8.10 14.86
N PRO A 29 0.18 -9.09 13.99
CA PRO A 29 -0.40 -10.36 14.41
C PRO A 29 0.51 -11.08 15.41
N HIS A 30 -0.08 -11.71 16.41
CA HIS A 30 0.71 -12.56 17.32
C HIS A 30 1.40 -13.68 16.54
N SER A 31 2.64 -14.02 16.90
CA SER A 31 3.47 -15.00 16.18
C SER A 31 2.82 -16.38 16.04
N SER A 32 1.98 -16.78 17.00
CA SER A 32 1.24 -18.05 16.94
C SER A 32 0.19 -18.12 15.82
N LEU A 33 -0.23 -16.97 15.28
CA LEU A 33 -1.16 -16.89 14.16
C LEU A 33 -0.46 -16.98 12.80
N LEU A 34 0.87 -16.92 12.79
CA LEU A 34 1.66 -16.96 11.57
C LEU A 34 2.14 -18.39 11.27
N PRO A 35 2.13 -18.83 10.01
CA PRO A 35 2.53 -20.19 9.63
C PRO A 35 4.08 -20.33 9.60
N THR A 36 4.77 -19.85 10.63
CA THR A 36 6.24 -19.77 10.69
C THR A 36 6.92 -21.12 10.52
N ARG A 37 6.32 -22.18 11.09
CA ARG A 37 6.81 -23.56 10.98
C ARG A 37 6.83 -24.03 9.51
N VAL A 38 5.76 -23.76 8.78
CA VAL A 38 5.62 -24.13 7.36
C VAL A 38 6.61 -23.32 6.52
N LEU A 39 6.69 -22.01 6.76
CA LEU A 39 7.60 -21.11 6.04
C LEU A 39 9.07 -21.51 6.26
N ASN A 40 9.47 -21.79 7.49
CA ASN A 40 10.83 -22.27 7.81
C ASN A 40 11.16 -23.61 7.12
N GLY A 41 10.20 -24.52 7.07
CA GLY A 41 10.35 -25.79 6.34
C GLY A 41 10.55 -25.60 4.83
N ILE A 42 9.78 -24.67 4.23
CA ILE A 42 9.91 -24.30 2.81
C ILE A 42 11.28 -23.66 2.56
N LEU A 43 11.68 -22.69 3.39
CA LEU A 43 12.96 -22.00 3.28
C LEU A 43 14.13 -22.98 3.35
N ALA A 44 14.15 -23.87 4.33
CA ALA A 44 15.18 -24.89 4.48
C ALA A 44 15.24 -25.85 3.27
N ARG A 45 14.09 -26.20 2.69
CA ARG A 45 14.02 -27.04 1.47
C ARG A 45 14.60 -26.32 0.26
N ILE A 46 14.26 -25.04 0.06
CA ILE A 46 14.76 -24.24 -1.05
C ILE A 46 16.27 -24.05 -0.92
N ALA A 47 16.77 -23.70 0.26
CA ALA A 47 18.18 -23.49 0.52
C ALA A 47 19.02 -24.75 0.23
N ARG A 48 18.50 -25.95 0.55
CA ARG A 48 19.18 -27.20 0.22
C ARG A 48 19.15 -27.54 -1.28
N ARG A 49 18.06 -27.22 -1.98
CA ARG A 49 17.89 -27.54 -3.39
C ARG A 49 18.70 -26.62 -4.30
N ASP A 50 18.86 -25.37 -3.91
CA ASP A 50 19.48 -24.32 -4.71
C ASP A 50 20.32 -23.40 -3.82
N ALA A 51 21.47 -23.93 -3.39
CA ALA A 51 22.35 -23.23 -2.46
C ALA A 51 22.95 -21.92 -3.06
N GLY A 52 23.10 -21.85 -4.39
CA GLY A 52 23.63 -20.68 -5.08
C GLY A 52 22.65 -19.50 -5.16
N ARG A 53 21.35 -19.77 -5.13
CA ARG A 53 20.33 -18.74 -5.32
C ARG A 53 20.30 -17.71 -4.19
N GLY A 54 20.58 -18.13 -2.97
CA GLY A 54 20.57 -17.25 -1.80
C GLY A 54 21.74 -16.24 -1.73
N VAL A 55 22.77 -16.42 -2.60
CA VAL A 55 23.97 -15.57 -2.65
C VAL A 55 24.15 -14.85 -3.98
N SER A 56 23.20 -15.01 -4.90
CA SER A 56 23.20 -14.34 -6.20
C SER A 56 22.31 -13.11 -6.18
N TYR A 57 22.59 -12.16 -7.07
CA TYR A 57 21.72 -11.00 -7.28
C TYR A 57 20.42 -11.42 -7.98
N ASP A 58 19.30 -10.87 -7.50
CA ASP A 58 18.03 -10.92 -8.19
C ASP A 58 17.78 -9.56 -8.86
N PHE A 59 18.05 -9.49 -10.16
CA PHE A 59 17.94 -8.24 -10.92
C PHE A 59 16.49 -7.83 -11.14
N PRO A 60 16.20 -6.52 -11.26
CA PRO A 60 14.88 -6.06 -11.67
C PRO A 60 14.45 -6.69 -13.01
N PRO A 61 13.17 -7.02 -13.14
CA PRO A 61 12.04 -6.74 -12.24
C PRO A 61 11.82 -7.77 -11.13
N GLY A 62 12.78 -8.64 -10.83
CA GLY A 62 12.72 -9.66 -9.80
C GLY A 62 12.38 -11.05 -10.33
N SER A 63 12.36 -12.05 -9.42
CA SER A 63 12.20 -13.46 -9.76
C SER A 63 10.99 -13.74 -10.66
N PRO A 64 11.19 -14.35 -11.84
CA PRO A 64 10.10 -14.69 -12.74
C PRO A 64 9.07 -15.63 -12.11
N GLU A 65 9.51 -16.55 -11.23
CA GLU A 65 8.62 -17.46 -10.51
C GLU A 65 7.72 -16.69 -9.55
N LEU A 66 8.26 -15.76 -8.79
CA LEU A 66 7.49 -14.92 -7.86
C LEU A 66 6.48 -14.05 -8.63
N ARG A 67 6.91 -13.39 -9.71
CA ARG A 67 6.04 -12.56 -10.54
C ARG A 67 4.87 -13.36 -11.14
N ARG A 68 5.11 -14.61 -11.59
CA ARG A 68 4.03 -15.50 -12.03
C ARG A 68 3.04 -15.84 -10.92
N GLN A 69 3.52 -16.08 -9.68
CA GLN A 69 2.62 -16.33 -8.54
C GLN A 69 1.81 -15.07 -8.17
N ILE A 70 2.42 -13.90 -8.23
CA ILE A 70 1.71 -12.63 -7.99
C ILE A 70 0.64 -12.42 -9.08
N ALA A 71 0.95 -12.64 -10.35
CA ALA A 71 -0.03 -12.54 -11.45
C ALA A 71 -1.22 -13.49 -11.26
N ARG A 72 -0.97 -14.73 -10.79
CA ARG A 72 -2.05 -15.68 -10.46
C ARG A 72 -2.94 -15.18 -9.34
N ARG A 73 -2.34 -14.66 -8.25
CA ARG A 73 -3.11 -14.07 -7.15
C ARG A 73 -3.87 -12.83 -7.57
N ALA A 74 -3.31 -12.01 -8.46
CA ALA A 74 -4.01 -10.87 -9.02
C ALA A 74 -5.25 -11.31 -9.82
N LEU A 75 -5.16 -12.40 -10.57
CA LEU A 75 -6.31 -12.97 -11.29
C LEU A 75 -7.42 -13.42 -10.33
N ASP A 76 -7.06 -14.11 -9.23
CA ASP A 76 -8.02 -14.49 -8.18
C ASP A 76 -8.68 -13.25 -7.52
N ALA A 77 -7.99 -12.11 -7.54
CA ALA A 77 -8.49 -10.82 -7.05
C ALA A 77 -9.22 -10.01 -8.14
N GLY A 78 -9.50 -10.57 -9.32
CA GLY A 78 -10.19 -9.91 -10.41
C GLY A 78 -9.31 -9.04 -11.31
N CYS A 79 -7.98 -9.03 -11.12
CA CYS A 79 -7.05 -8.26 -11.95
C CYS A 79 -6.31 -9.14 -12.95
N THR A 80 -6.41 -8.84 -14.24
CA THR A 80 -5.61 -9.49 -15.28
C THR A 80 -4.29 -8.74 -15.45
N LEU A 81 -3.19 -9.34 -14.98
CA LEU A 81 -1.84 -8.80 -15.09
C LEU A 81 -0.92 -9.81 -15.75
N SER A 82 -0.08 -9.33 -16.67
CA SER A 82 1.08 -10.11 -17.13
C SER A 82 2.14 -10.17 -16.02
N PRO A 83 2.90 -11.27 -15.88
CA PRO A 83 4.10 -11.26 -15.04
C PRO A 83 5.07 -10.13 -15.40
N ASP A 84 5.06 -9.62 -16.62
CA ASP A 84 5.93 -8.51 -17.05
C ASP A 84 5.44 -7.13 -16.62
N ASP A 85 4.19 -7.02 -16.16
CA ASP A 85 3.67 -5.80 -15.53
C ASP A 85 4.07 -5.69 -14.04
N ILE A 86 4.78 -6.70 -13.50
CA ILE A 86 5.05 -6.82 -12.07
C ILE A 86 6.53 -6.59 -11.79
N VAL A 87 6.80 -5.71 -10.83
CA VAL A 87 8.13 -5.48 -10.26
C VAL A 87 8.08 -5.87 -8.78
N THR A 88 9.00 -6.72 -8.35
CA THR A 88 9.13 -7.08 -6.93
C THR A 88 10.02 -6.09 -6.19
N THR A 89 9.68 -5.79 -4.95
CA THR A 89 10.36 -4.80 -4.11
C THR A 89 10.63 -5.37 -2.71
N SER A 90 11.49 -4.69 -1.95
CA SER A 90 11.77 -5.01 -0.55
C SER A 90 10.67 -4.48 0.38
N GLY A 91 9.42 -4.81 0.06
CA GLY A 91 8.24 -4.44 0.81
C GLY A 91 7.47 -3.24 0.23
N CYS A 92 6.27 -3.02 0.77
CA CYS A 92 5.33 -2.03 0.27
C CYS A 92 5.85 -0.58 0.35
N GLN A 93 6.69 -0.23 1.33
CA GLN A 93 7.27 1.12 1.45
C GLN A 93 8.20 1.46 0.28
N GLU A 94 8.99 0.50 -0.19
CA GLU A 94 9.80 0.71 -1.39
C GLU A 94 8.91 0.83 -2.63
N ALA A 95 7.91 -0.06 -2.78
CA ALA A 95 6.96 0.00 -3.88
C ALA A 95 6.26 1.36 -3.95
N LEU A 96 5.78 1.86 -2.82
CA LEU A 96 5.14 3.17 -2.71
C LEU A 96 6.08 4.30 -3.13
N SER A 97 7.32 4.28 -2.64
CA SER A 97 8.34 5.27 -3.01
C SER A 97 8.64 5.25 -4.50
N LEU A 98 8.74 4.07 -5.11
CA LEU A 98 8.99 3.91 -6.54
C LEU A 98 7.80 4.40 -7.38
N CYS A 99 6.57 4.04 -6.99
CA CYS A 99 5.35 4.51 -7.68
C CYS A 99 5.25 6.04 -7.64
N LEU A 100 5.46 6.66 -6.47
CA LEU A 100 5.44 8.11 -6.36
C LEU A 100 6.55 8.77 -7.19
N ARG A 101 7.78 8.24 -7.16
CA ARG A 101 8.90 8.75 -7.97
C ARG A 101 8.64 8.68 -9.48
N ALA A 102 7.90 7.67 -9.93
CA ALA A 102 7.56 7.52 -11.34
C ALA A 102 6.64 8.63 -11.85
N VAL A 103 5.78 9.19 -10.98
CA VAL A 103 4.70 10.13 -11.39
C VAL A 103 4.82 11.52 -10.79
N THR A 104 5.75 11.75 -9.84
CA THR A 104 5.92 13.03 -9.15
C THR A 104 7.38 13.50 -9.12
N ARG A 105 7.56 14.78 -8.78
CA ARG A 105 8.85 15.42 -8.51
C ARG A 105 8.77 16.21 -7.20
N PRO A 106 9.90 16.51 -6.53
CA PRO A 106 9.91 17.36 -5.33
C PRO A 106 9.11 18.65 -5.55
N GLY A 107 8.29 19.03 -4.58
CA GLY A 107 7.38 20.18 -4.64
C GLY A 107 5.99 19.88 -5.22
N ASP A 108 5.78 18.73 -5.88
CA ASP A 108 4.47 18.32 -6.37
C ASP A 108 3.52 17.95 -5.22
N THR A 109 2.22 18.04 -5.52
CA THR A 109 1.15 17.75 -4.56
C THR A 109 0.49 16.41 -4.85
N VAL A 110 0.30 15.61 -3.81
CA VAL A 110 -0.38 14.30 -3.85
C VAL A 110 -1.63 14.35 -2.97
N ALA A 111 -2.75 13.82 -3.46
CA ALA A 111 -3.94 13.60 -2.64
C ALA A 111 -3.82 12.27 -1.89
N ILE A 112 -4.09 12.29 -0.59
CA ILE A 112 -4.06 11.11 0.29
C ILE A 112 -5.32 11.08 1.15
N GLU A 113 -5.61 9.93 1.73
CA GLU A 113 -6.67 9.78 2.73
C GLU A 113 -6.33 10.52 4.03
N SER A 114 -7.35 10.93 4.78
CA SER A 114 -7.20 11.47 6.13
C SER A 114 -8.22 10.80 7.07
N PRO A 115 -7.76 10.11 8.12
CA PRO A 115 -6.37 9.86 8.50
C PRO A 115 -5.66 8.89 7.55
N ALA A 116 -4.34 9.04 7.41
CA ALA A 116 -3.48 8.18 6.61
C ALA A 116 -2.49 7.39 7.47
N PHE A 117 -1.98 6.30 6.93
CA PHE A 117 -0.87 5.57 7.54
C PHE A 117 0.38 6.46 7.59
N TYR A 118 1.05 6.48 8.75
CA TYR A 118 2.20 7.36 8.96
C TYR A 118 3.35 7.12 7.97
N GLY A 119 3.54 5.87 7.52
CA GLY A 119 4.57 5.54 6.53
C GLY A 119 4.34 6.22 5.18
N THR A 120 3.08 6.43 4.77
CA THR A 120 2.73 7.24 3.60
C THR A 120 3.19 8.69 3.78
N LEU A 121 2.91 9.27 4.94
CA LEU A 121 3.31 10.64 5.25
C LEU A 121 4.84 10.79 5.31
N GLN A 122 5.54 9.80 5.88
CA GLN A 122 7.01 9.78 5.88
C GLN A 122 7.59 9.73 4.46
N THR A 123 7.01 8.93 3.56
CA THR A 123 7.46 8.86 2.17
C THR A 123 7.25 10.20 1.46
N ILE A 124 6.11 10.85 1.66
CA ILE A 124 5.80 12.17 1.11
C ILE A 124 6.80 13.21 1.62
N GLU A 125 7.07 13.24 2.92
CA GLU A 125 8.05 14.13 3.55
C GLU A 125 9.45 13.93 2.97
N GLN A 126 9.94 12.68 2.93
CA GLN A 126 11.27 12.35 2.42
C GLN A 126 11.48 12.68 0.94
N MET A 127 10.41 12.65 0.15
CA MET A 127 10.44 13.01 -1.26
C MET A 127 10.26 14.51 -1.52
N GLY A 128 10.08 15.32 -0.47
CA GLY A 128 9.80 16.75 -0.60
C GLY A 128 8.48 17.06 -1.30
N LEU A 129 7.50 16.16 -1.20
CA LEU A 129 6.16 16.32 -1.75
C LEU A 129 5.25 17.07 -0.77
N LYS A 130 4.13 17.56 -1.29
CA LYS A 130 3.04 18.17 -0.51
C LYS A 130 1.84 17.24 -0.47
N ALA A 131 1.15 17.17 0.67
CA ALA A 131 -0.07 16.41 0.81
C ALA A 131 -1.31 17.29 0.83
N ILE A 132 -2.36 16.88 0.12
CA ILE A 132 -3.73 17.31 0.34
C ILE A 132 -4.49 16.13 0.91
N GLU A 133 -4.98 16.30 2.12
CA GLU A 133 -5.73 15.31 2.86
C GLU A 133 -7.19 15.33 2.43
N ILE A 134 -7.69 14.18 2.03
CA ILE A 134 -9.08 13.97 1.62
C ILE A 134 -9.83 13.26 2.74
N PRO A 135 -10.90 13.82 3.27
CA PRO A 135 -11.66 13.22 4.35
C PRO A 135 -12.10 11.79 4.03
N THR A 136 -11.94 10.90 4.99
CA THR A 136 -12.29 9.47 4.86
C THR A 136 -13.38 9.09 5.85
N CYS A 137 -14.42 8.45 5.35
CA CYS A 137 -15.48 7.87 6.18
C CYS A 137 -15.09 6.44 6.58
N PRO A 138 -15.13 6.07 7.88
CA PRO A 138 -14.77 4.72 8.33
C PRO A 138 -15.60 3.59 7.71
N ARG A 139 -16.78 3.90 7.17
CA ARG A 139 -17.68 2.92 6.53
C ARG A 139 -17.63 2.92 5.01
N LYS A 140 -17.18 4.01 4.39
CA LYS A 140 -17.29 4.20 2.92
C LYS A 140 -15.95 4.46 2.25
N GLY A 141 -14.88 4.63 3.02
CA GLY A 141 -13.58 5.01 2.51
C GLY A 141 -13.48 6.51 2.17
N VAL A 142 -12.59 6.86 1.29
CA VAL A 142 -12.31 8.25 0.89
C VAL A 142 -13.55 8.91 0.26
N SER A 143 -13.77 10.20 0.58
CA SER A 143 -14.87 10.98 -0.02
C SER A 143 -14.54 11.35 -1.47
N ILE A 144 -15.29 10.77 -2.41
CA ILE A 144 -15.15 11.07 -3.85
C ILE A 144 -15.50 12.54 -4.13
N GLU A 145 -16.47 13.08 -3.45
CA GLU A 145 -16.90 14.48 -3.60
C GLU A 145 -15.80 15.45 -3.14
N ALA A 146 -15.18 15.17 -1.99
CA ALA A 146 -14.06 15.99 -1.50
C ALA A 146 -12.83 15.86 -2.40
N LEU A 147 -12.53 14.65 -2.91
CA LEU A 147 -11.46 14.44 -3.86
C LEU A 147 -11.70 15.22 -5.16
N LYS A 148 -12.93 15.22 -5.68
CA LYS A 148 -13.30 15.99 -6.87
C LYS A 148 -13.04 17.48 -6.65
N LEU A 149 -13.48 18.03 -5.52
CA LEU A 149 -13.24 19.44 -5.18
C LEU A 149 -11.73 19.74 -5.05
N ALA A 150 -10.96 18.81 -4.49
CA ALA A 150 -9.52 18.96 -4.39
C ALA A 150 -8.85 18.99 -5.77
N LEU A 151 -9.23 18.08 -6.67
CA LEU A 151 -8.72 18.02 -8.04
C LEU A 151 -9.11 19.25 -8.87
N ASP A 152 -10.25 19.89 -8.56
CA ASP A 152 -10.68 21.11 -9.23
C ASP A 152 -9.92 22.37 -8.74
N ARG A 153 -9.46 22.36 -7.48
CA ARG A 153 -8.82 23.52 -6.84
C ARG A 153 -7.30 23.52 -6.88
N TRP A 154 -6.69 22.34 -6.87
CA TRP A 154 -5.23 22.19 -6.75
C TRP A 154 -4.66 21.32 -7.88
N LYS A 155 -3.44 21.64 -8.27
CA LYS A 155 -2.69 20.85 -9.24
C LYS A 155 -2.15 19.58 -8.57
N ILE A 156 -3.00 18.58 -8.41
CA ILE A 156 -2.66 17.27 -7.85
C ILE A 156 -2.00 16.41 -8.93
N LYS A 157 -0.87 15.80 -8.60
CA LYS A 157 -0.06 14.99 -9.52
C LYS A 157 -0.31 13.50 -9.41
N ALA A 158 -0.75 13.03 -8.27
CA ALA A 158 -1.15 11.65 -8.04
C ALA A 158 -2.16 11.58 -6.89
N CYS A 159 -3.00 10.55 -6.89
CA CYS A 159 -3.83 10.14 -5.77
C CYS A 159 -3.26 8.85 -5.20
N LEU A 160 -3.09 8.77 -3.88
CA LEU A 160 -2.67 7.56 -3.17
C LEU A 160 -3.77 7.18 -2.18
N ILE A 161 -4.39 6.04 -2.41
CA ILE A 161 -5.59 5.59 -1.69
C ILE A 161 -5.45 4.12 -1.30
N VAL A 162 -6.01 3.76 -0.13
CA VAL A 162 -6.12 2.40 0.40
C VAL A 162 -7.59 1.96 0.39
N PRO A 163 -8.13 1.44 -0.72
CA PRO A 163 -9.57 1.19 -0.86
C PRO A 163 -10.08 0.04 0.01
N ASN A 164 -9.21 -0.92 0.34
CA ASN A 164 -9.55 -2.11 1.07
C ASN A 164 -8.93 -2.10 2.47
N PHE A 165 -9.77 -2.04 3.50
CA PHE A 165 -9.36 -2.10 4.91
C PHE A 165 -8.31 -1.05 5.31
N SER A 166 -8.55 0.20 4.89
CA SER A 166 -7.64 1.34 5.08
C SER A 166 -7.10 1.44 6.51
N ASN A 167 -5.81 1.66 6.64
CA ASN A 167 -5.16 1.93 7.91
C ASN A 167 -5.10 3.46 8.15
N PRO A 168 -5.66 4.00 9.27
CA PRO A 168 -6.04 3.29 10.50
C PRO A 168 -7.54 2.97 10.64
N THR A 169 -8.39 3.33 9.67
CA THR A 169 -9.85 3.33 9.86
C THR A 169 -10.52 1.96 9.68
N GLY A 170 -9.85 1.02 9.01
CA GLY A 170 -10.45 -0.25 8.59
C GLY A 170 -11.52 -0.10 7.50
N ALA A 171 -11.64 1.08 6.90
CA ALA A 171 -12.66 1.37 5.90
C ALA A 171 -12.52 0.45 4.67
N LEU A 172 -13.66 -0.01 4.17
CA LEU A 172 -13.78 -0.76 2.93
C LEU A 172 -14.65 0.03 1.96
N MET A 173 -14.10 0.43 0.83
CA MET A 173 -14.86 1.08 -0.23
C MET A 173 -15.73 0.06 -0.96
N SER A 174 -16.96 0.44 -1.28
CA SER A 174 -17.81 -0.34 -2.20
C SER A 174 -17.23 -0.33 -3.61
N ASP A 175 -17.52 -1.36 -4.39
CA ASP A 175 -17.07 -1.45 -5.78
C ASP A 175 -17.57 -0.29 -6.64
N ASP A 176 -18.76 0.25 -6.36
CA ASP A 176 -19.26 1.46 -7.02
C ASP A 176 -18.42 2.69 -6.71
N ASN A 177 -18.00 2.87 -5.45
CA ASN A 177 -17.12 3.96 -5.08
C ASN A 177 -15.72 3.80 -5.69
N LYS A 178 -15.20 2.58 -5.78
CA LYS A 178 -13.93 2.29 -6.47
C LYS A 178 -14.01 2.67 -7.96
N ARG A 179 -15.08 2.26 -8.65
CA ARG A 179 -15.31 2.66 -10.06
C ARG A 179 -15.38 4.18 -10.21
N ARG A 180 -16.14 4.88 -9.33
CA ARG A 180 -16.21 6.34 -9.33
C ARG A 180 -14.85 7.00 -9.08
N LEU A 181 -14.03 6.43 -8.17
CA LEU A 181 -12.67 6.89 -7.91
C LEU A 181 -11.80 6.79 -9.16
N VAL A 182 -11.79 5.63 -9.82
CA VAL A 182 -11.02 5.39 -11.05
C VAL A 182 -11.47 6.36 -12.15
N GLN A 183 -12.78 6.44 -12.43
CA GLN A 183 -13.35 7.34 -13.44
C GLN A 183 -12.99 8.82 -13.17
N LEU A 184 -13.02 9.24 -11.90
CA LEU A 184 -12.63 10.60 -11.52
C LEU A 184 -11.15 10.85 -11.84
N CYS A 185 -10.25 9.96 -11.42
CA CYS A 185 -8.82 10.08 -11.67
C CYS A 185 -8.50 10.07 -13.18
N GLU A 186 -9.12 9.17 -13.94
CA GLU A 186 -8.99 9.10 -15.41
C GLU A 186 -9.45 10.39 -16.10
N SER A 187 -10.64 10.90 -15.73
CA SER A 187 -11.20 12.13 -16.31
C SER A 187 -10.29 13.35 -16.10
N ARG A 188 -9.50 13.33 -15.01
CA ARG A 188 -8.54 14.38 -14.66
C ARG A 188 -7.11 14.08 -15.12
N LYS A 189 -6.87 12.90 -15.70
CA LYS A 189 -5.54 12.41 -16.11
C LYS A 189 -4.55 12.43 -14.93
N VAL A 190 -5.03 12.06 -13.74
CA VAL A 190 -4.23 11.98 -12.51
C VAL A 190 -3.99 10.50 -12.19
N PRO A 191 -2.74 10.03 -12.09
CA PRO A 191 -2.44 8.67 -11.71
C PRO A 191 -3.05 8.32 -10.33
N LEU A 192 -3.68 7.14 -10.26
CA LEU A 192 -4.13 6.54 -9.01
C LEU A 192 -3.12 5.48 -8.58
N ILE A 193 -2.52 5.66 -7.41
CA ILE A 193 -1.71 4.66 -6.73
C ILE A 193 -2.61 3.98 -5.71
N GLU A 194 -2.89 2.71 -5.93
CA GLU A 194 -3.67 1.89 -5.03
C GLU A 194 -2.75 1.09 -4.12
N ASP A 195 -2.91 1.24 -2.80
CA ASP A 195 -2.29 0.37 -1.81
C ASP A 195 -3.31 -0.67 -1.35
N ASP A 196 -3.15 -1.91 -1.81
CA ASP A 196 -4.05 -3.03 -1.51
C ASP A 196 -3.42 -4.07 -0.57
N ILE A 197 -2.53 -3.64 0.31
CA ILE A 197 -1.77 -4.52 1.22
C ILE A 197 -2.68 -5.32 2.16
N TYR A 198 -3.88 -4.83 2.47
CA TYR A 198 -4.82 -5.45 3.39
C TYR A 198 -5.93 -6.25 2.72
N GLY A 199 -5.98 -6.29 1.39
CA GLY A 199 -7.07 -6.94 0.65
C GLY A 199 -7.31 -8.42 0.99
N GLU A 200 -6.29 -9.12 1.50
CA GLU A 200 -6.37 -10.54 1.92
C GLU A 200 -6.83 -10.73 3.38
N LEU A 201 -7.07 -9.65 4.13
CA LEU A 201 -7.37 -9.72 5.57
C LEU A 201 -8.88 -9.67 5.88
N GLN A 202 -9.73 -10.08 4.95
CA GLN A 202 -11.17 -10.18 5.19
C GLN A 202 -11.49 -11.22 6.29
N HIS A 203 -12.40 -10.87 7.19
CA HIS A 203 -12.85 -11.78 8.24
C HIS A 203 -14.01 -12.69 7.78
N ALA A 204 -14.74 -12.30 6.74
CA ALA A 204 -15.88 -13.04 6.20
C ALA A 204 -16.10 -12.70 4.72
N GLY A 205 -16.71 -13.62 3.98
CA GLY A 205 -17.02 -13.43 2.58
C GLY A 205 -15.84 -13.64 1.64
N GLN A 206 -15.96 -13.08 0.46
CA GLN A 206 -14.92 -13.11 -0.55
C GLN A 206 -13.96 -11.92 -0.39
N ARG A 207 -12.74 -12.06 -0.90
CA ARG A 207 -11.79 -10.97 -1.01
C ARG A 207 -12.42 -9.80 -1.77
N PRO A 208 -12.38 -8.57 -1.22
CA PRO A 208 -12.88 -7.41 -1.95
C PRO A 208 -12.02 -7.16 -3.20
N LEU A 209 -12.68 -6.75 -4.28
CA LEU A 209 -11.97 -6.37 -5.50
C LEU A 209 -11.09 -5.14 -5.23
N PRO A 210 -9.88 -5.06 -5.79
CA PRO A 210 -9.13 -3.81 -5.81
C PRO A 210 -9.75 -2.83 -6.83
N ALA A 211 -9.38 -1.57 -6.75
CA ALA A 211 -9.84 -0.56 -7.71
C ALA A 211 -9.28 -0.80 -9.13
N LYS A 212 -8.19 -1.56 -9.23
CA LYS A 212 -7.57 -1.99 -10.47
C LYS A 212 -8.40 -3.03 -11.25
N ALA A 213 -9.32 -3.77 -10.57
CA ALA A 213 -10.11 -4.86 -11.16
C ALA A 213 -11.14 -4.39 -12.22
#